data_cfc6f4fa0328da72863b7a6b1bf1262b
#
_entry.id   cfc6f4fa0328da72863b7a6b1bf1262b
#
_cell.length_a   1.000
_cell.length_b   1.000
_cell.length_c   1.000
_cell.angle_alpha   90.00
_cell.angle_beta   90.00
_cell.angle_gamma   90.00
#
_symmetry.space_group_name_H-M   'P 1'
#
loop_
_entity.id
_entity.type
_entity.pdbx_description
1 polymer ?
#
loop_
_entity_poly.entity_id
_entity_poly.type
_entity_poly.pdbx_seq_one_letter_code
_entity_poly.pdbx_strand_id
1 'polypeptide(L)'
;MKYLGSRVLETDRLLLRPTKEEDLKVIWGILCDKRVAKNYLVGKFNYDWEKEKVWQYKKLKKANNEDVFQWSIILKSENKCIGQASCQKSYDEFGNENSDNIRDVGWFLDFNYHGIGYGSEAARAMIDYMFKEVQIDKIETCAATDNLASWKIMEKLGFHRTNKIKKVKYTILTEEVDCYCYEITRQEYLNLESE
;
A
#
# COMPACT_ATOMS: atom_id res chain seq x y z
N MET A 1 14.55 12.39 3.64
CA MET A 1 13.59 11.66 4.50
C MET A 1 14.26 11.15 5.78
N LYS A 2 13.49 10.73 6.78
CA LYS A 2 13.98 10.09 8.00
C LYS A 2 13.70 8.57 7.94
N TYR A 3 14.67 7.76 8.30
CA TYR A 3 14.55 6.30 8.33
C TYR A 3 13.97 5.86 9.69
N LEU A 4 12.65 5.90 9.83
CA LEU A 4 11.94 5.66 11.09
C LEU A 4 11.27 4.27 11.14
N GLY A 5 11.26 3.54 10.04
CA GLY A 5 10.54 2.27 9.91
C GLY A 5 9.02 2.39 10.08
N SER A 6 8.37 1.26 10.16
CA SER A 6 6.92 1.21 10.39
C SER A 6 6.63 1.38 11.88
N ARG A 7 6.21 2.58 12.29
CA ARG A 7 5.69 2.81 13.65
C ARG A 7 4.21 2.44 13.74
N VAL A 8 3.72 2.29 14.97
CA VAL A 8 2.29 2.08 15.21
C VAL A 8 1.55 3.38 14.91
N LEU A 9 0.52 3.29 14.04
CA LEU A 9 -0.37 4.39 13.69
C LEU A 9 -1.77 4.02 14.13
N GLU A 10 -2.40 4.87 14.90
CA GLU A 10 -3.72 4.65 15.45
C GLU A 10 -4.72 5.64 14.86
N THR A 11 -5.89 5.13 14.47
CA THR A 11 -7.02 5.90 13.97
C THR A 11 -8.25 5.59 14.85
N ASP A 12 -9.41 6.13 14.52
CA ASP A 12 -10.63 5.84 15.27
C ASP A 12 -10.98 4.36 15.30
N ARG A 13 -10.89 3.68 14.14
CA ARG A 13 -11.33 2.28 13.97
C ARG A 13 -10.19 1.30 13.76
N LEU A 14 -9.01 1.77 13.35
CA LEU A 14 -7.92 0.92 12.92
C LEU A 14 -6.66 1.13 13.77
N LEU A 15 -5.87 0.07 13.86
CA LEU A 15 -4.48 0.09 14.32
C LEU A 15 -3.60 -0.42 13.19
N LEU A 16 -2.77 0.45 12.62
CA LEU A 16 -1.73 0.05 11.68
C LEU A 16 -0.46 -0.22 12.49
N ARG A 17 -0.03 -1.45 12.55
CA ARG A 17 1.20 -1.83 13.27
C ARG A 17 2.16 -2.58 12.36
N PRO A 18 3.48 -2.57 12.64
CA PRO A 18 4.43 -3.40 11.91
C PRO A 18 3.89 -4.82 11.75
N THR A 19 4.00 -5.36 10.53
CA THR A 19 3.54 -6.73 10.24
C THR A 19 4.29 -7.73 11.10
N LYS A 20 3.56 -8.66 11.71
CA LYS A 20 4.10 -9.75 12.52
C LYS A 20 3.98 -11.09 11.80
N GLU A 21 4.68 -12.08 12.32
CA GLU A 21 4.65 -13.45 11.78
C GLU A 21 3.23 -14.03 11.75
N GLU A 22 2.44 -13.79 12.79
CA GLU A 22 1.04 -14.23 12.91
C GLU A 22 0.12 -13.68 11.82
N ASP A 23 0.45 -12.50 11.24
CA ASP A 23 -0.33 -11.86 10.21
C ASP A 23 -0.11 -12.48 8.81
N LEU A 24 1.05 -13.10 8.59
CA LEU A 24 1.48 -13.51 7.24
C LEU A 24 0.50 -14.45 6.56
N LYS A 25 -0.03 -15.42 7.31
CA LYS A 25 -0.99 -16.38 6.75
C LYS A 25 -2.34 -15.73 6.46
N VAL A 26 -2.75 -14.76 7.27
CA VAL A 26 -3.99 -13.99 7.04
C VAL A 26 -3.83 -13.12 5.78
N ILE A 27 -2.73 -12.38 5.67
CA ILE A 27 -2.40 -11.54 4.52
C ILE A 27 -2.32 -12.37 3.23
N TRP A 28 -1.65 -13.53 3.28
CA TRP A 28 -1.62 -14.47 2.18
C TRP A 28 -3.03 -14.95 1.79
N GLY A 29 -3.87 -15.30 2.76
CA GLY A 29 -5.27 -15.71 2.52
C GLY A 29 -6.09 -14.62 1.82
N ILE A 30 -5.92 -13.35 2.23
CA ILE A 30 -6.56 -12.20 1.57
C ILE A 30 -6.11 -12.09 0.10
N LEU A 31 -4.81 -12.24 -0.16
CA LEU A 31 -4.26 -12.20 -1.51
C LEU A 31 -4.61 -13.42 -2.38
N CYS A 32 -5.06 -14.52 -1.79
CA CYS A 32 -5.63 -15.65 -2.51
C CYS A 32 -7.03 -15.35 -3.06
N ASP A 33 -7.74 -14.37 -2.52
CA ASP A 33 -9.03 -13.93 -3.06
C ASP A 33 -8.82 -13.19 -4.39
N LYS A 34 -9.35 -13.74 -5.48
CA LYS A 34 -9.21 -13.16 -6.83
C LYS A 34 -9.79 -11.75 -6.94
N ARG A 35 -10.78 -11.39 -6.11
CA ARG A 35 -11.39 -10.05 -6.07
C ARG A 35 -10.41 -9.00 -5.55
N VAL A 36 -9.47 -9.40 -4.68
CA VAL A 36 -8.38 -8.57 -4.16
C VAL A 36 -7.17 -8.63 -5.09
N ALA A 37 -6.74 -9.85 -5.42
CA ALA A 37 -5.52 -10.12 -6.19
C ALA A 37 -5.49 -9.43 -7.56
N LYS A 38 -6.64 -9.30 -8.23
CA LYS A 38 -6.75 -8.71 -9.58
C LYS A 38 -6.31 -7.24 -9.66
N ASN A 39 -6.32 -6.53 -8.52
CA ASN A 39 -6.01 -5.10 -8.46
C ASN A 39 -4.77 -4.79 -7.60
N TYR A 40 -4.12 -5.79 -7.04
CA TYR A 40 -3.00 -5.57 -6.14
C TYR A 40 -1.81 -6.49 -6.39
N LEU A 41 -2.04 -7.78 -6.60
CA LEU A 41 -0.97 -8.76 -6.60
C LEU A 41 -0.17 -8.75 -7.91
N VAL A 42 1.07 -8.29 -7.84
CA VAL A 42 2.03 -8.23 -8.95
C VAL A 42 3.23 -9.12 -8.65
N GLY A 43 3.74 -9.80 -9.68
CA GLY A 43 4.92 -10.66 -9.57
C GLY A 43 4.61 -12.10 -9.18
N LYS A 44 5.62 -12.81 -8.69
CA LYS A 44 5.50 -14.23 -8.33
C LYS A 44 4.77 -14.37 -7.00
N PHE A 45 3.76 -15.23 -6.97
CA PHE A 45 2.99 -15.58 -5.78
C PHE A 45 2.65 -17.08 -5.81
N ASN A 46 2.70 -17.75 -4.68
CA ASN A 46 2.36 -19.17 -4.57
C ASN A 46 1.07 -19.34 -3.78
N TYR A 47 0.09 -19.96 -4.39
CA TYR A 47 -1.20 -20.28 -3.76
C TYR A 47 -1.14 -21.48 -2.78
N ASP A 48 0.01 -22.15 -2.69
CA ASP A 48 0.33 -23.13 -1.66
C ASP A 48 1.10 -22.43 -0.52
N TRP A 49 0.48 -22.35 0.66
CA TRP A 49 1.06 -21.65 1.82
C TRP A 49 2.43 -22.22 2.22
N GLU A 50 2.60 -23.53 2.15
CA GLU A 50 3.86 -24.17 2.57
C GLU A 50 5.05 -23.74 1.71
N LYS A 51 4.80 -23.40 0.45
CA LYS A 51 5.79 -22.85 -0.48
C LYS A 51 5.92 -21.33 -0.32
N GLU A 52 4.81 -20.62 -0.15
CA GLU A 52 4.79 -19.16 -0.04
C GLU A 52 5.41 -18.66 1.27
N LYS A 53 5.16 -19.36 2.39
CA LYS A 53 5.62 -18.94 3.72
C LYS A 53 7.13 -18.67 3.79
N VAL A 54 7.95 -19.46 3.10
CA VAL A 54 9.43 -19.28 3.10
C VAL A 54 9.82 -17.92 2.57
N TRP A 55 9.12 -17.45 1.52
CA TRP A 55 9.37 -16.14 0.93
C TRP A 55 8.81 -15.02 1.82
N GLN A 56 7.62 -15.20 2.38
CA GLN A 56 6.99 -14.26 3.29
C GLN A 56 7.82 -14.03 4.56
N TYR A 57 8.37 -15.10 5.15
CA TYR A 57 9.28 -14.98 6.31
C TYR A 57 10.58 -14.25 5.97
N LYS A 58 11.15 -14.49 4.79
CA LYS A 58 12.33 -13.75 4.32
C LYS A 58 12.03 -12.26 4.15
N LYS A 59 10.84 -11.94 3.62
CA LYS A 59 10.37 -10.56 3.44
C LYS A 59 10.17 -9.88 4.80
N LEU A 60 9.53 -10.59 5.74
CA LEU A 60 9.31 -10.07 7.10
C LEU A 60 10.61 -9.73 7.83
N LYS A 61 11.63 -10.57 7.71
CA LYS A 61 12.95 -10.28 8.31
C LYS A 61 13.58 -9.00 7.77
N LYS A 62 13.34 -8.67 6.49
CA LYS A 62 13.78 -7.41 5.90
C LYS A 62 12.90 -6.23 6.31
N ALA A 63 11.63 -6.46 6.63
CA ALA A 63 10.67 -5.43 7.02
C ALA A 63 10.96 -4.80 8.40
N ASN A 64 11.88 -5.35 9.17
CA ASN A 64 12.35 -4.75 10.44
C ASN A 64 13.42 -3.67 10.24
N ASN A 65 13.80 -3.35 9.00
CA ASN A 65 14.72 -2.27 8.69
C ASN A 65 14.01 -0.92 8.73
N GLU A 66 14.70 0.10 9.16
CA GLU A 66 14.17 1.47 9.28
C GLU A 66 13.78 2.14 7.95
N ASP A 67 14.18 1.56 6.82
CA ASP A 67 13.84 1.99 5.46
C ASP A 67 12.64 1.24 4.86
N VAL A 68 12.07 0.28 5.59
CA VAL A 68 10.90 -0.49 5.18
C VAL A 68 9.65 0.01 5.90
N PHE A 69 8.62 0.33 5.11
CA PHE A 69 7.35 0.85 5.60
C PHE A 69 6.22 -0.11 5.19
N GLN A 70 5.83 -0.98 6.13
CA GLN A 70 4.80 -1.99 5.91
C GLN A 70 4.02 -2.26 7.20
N TRP A 71 2.70 -2.16 7.11
CA TRP A 71 1.79 -2.31 8.25
C TRP A 71 0.72 -3.36 7.97
N SER A 72 0.45 -4.19 8.97
CA SER A 72 -0.82 -4.90 9.05
C SER A 72 -1.90 -3.95 9.53
N ILE A 73 -3.06 -3.97 8.87
CA ILE A 73 -4.23 -3.17 9.22
C ILE A 73 -5.10 -4.01 10.14
N ILE A 74 -5.21 -3.60 11.40
CA ILE A 74 -5.98 -4.30 12.43
C ILE A 74 -7.28 -3.53 12.68
N LEU A 75 -8.41 -4.19 12.54
CA LEU A 75 -9.71 -3.66 12.96
C LEU A 75 -9.82 -3.75 14.48
N LYS A 76 -9.92 -2.60 15.15
CA LYS A 76 -9.87 -2.51 16.64
C LYS A 76 -11.02 -3.25 17.30
N SER A 77 -12.23 -3.14 16.76
CA SER A 77 -13.43 -3.78 17.32
C SER A 77 -13.40 -5.31 17.33
N GLU A 78 -12.62 -5.91 16.42
CA GLU A 78 -12.51 -7.36 16.28
C GLU A 78 -11.10 -7.87 16.67
N ASN A 79 -10.17 -6.97 16.93
CA ASN A 79 -8.74 -7.29 17.10
C ASN A 79 -8.20 -8.20 15.98
N LYS A 80 -8.60 -7.94 14.74
CA LYS A 80 -8.39 -8.80 13.58
C LYS A 80 -7.60 -8.10 12.49
N CYS A 81 -6.60 -8.79 11.93
CA CYS A 81 -5.92 -8.32 10.73
C CYS A 81 -6.88 -8.43 9.53
N ILE A 82 -7.17 -7.29 8.91
CA ILE A 82 -8.09 -7.17 7.76
C ILE A 82 -7.41 -6.73 6.48
N GLY A 83 -6.09 -6.50 6.49
CA GLY A 83 -5.36 -6.06 5.32
C GLY A 83 -3.94 -5.62 5.61
N GLN A 84 -3.35 -4.98 4.61
CA GLN A 84 -1.98 -4.46 4.68
C GLN A 84 -1.89 -3.11 3.96
N ALA A 85 -1.04 -2.23 4.48
CA ALA A 85 -0.59 -1.00 3.82
C ALA A 85 0.93 -1.00 3.72
N SER A 86 1.47 -0.42 2.66
CA SER A 86 2.91 -0.33 2.46
C SER A 86 3.29 0.95 1.72
N CYS A 87 4.48 1.45 2.05
CA CYS A 87 5.13 2.49 1.29
C CYS A 87 6.53 1.99 0.93
N GLN A 88 6.77 1.83 -0.36
CA GLN A 88 7.96 1.19 -0.90
C GLN A 88 8.73 2.14 -1.81
N LYS A 89 9.92 1.73 -2.23
CA LYS A 89 10.71 2.47 -3.21
C LYS A 89 9.94 2.62 -4.51
N SER A 90 10.02 3.79 -5.10
CA SER A 90 9.48 4.07 -6.43
C SER A 90 10.53 3.79 -7.51
N TYR A 91 10.09 3.41 -8.70
CA TYR A 91 10.96 3.11 -9.85
C TYR A 91 10.48 3.87 -11.07
N ASP A 92 11.45 4.35 -11.87
CA ASP A 92 11.18 5.01 -13.15
C ASP A 92 10.65 4.00 -14.21
N GLU A 93 10.39 4.49 -15.40
CA GLU A 93 9.89 3.69 -16.53
C GLU A 93 10.92 2.67 -17.06
N PHE A 94 12.19 2.84 -16.73
CA PHE A 94 13.28 1.94 -17.08
C PHE A 94 13.60 0.92 -15.98
N GLY A 95 12.89 0.99 -14.84
CA GLY A 95 13.11 0.13 -13.69
C GLY A 95 14.26 0.57 -12.79
N ASN A 96 14.79 1.78 -12.94
CA ASN A 96 15.77 2.35 -12.02
C ASN A 96 15.07 2.88 -10.77
N GLU A 97 15.71 2.69 -9.63
CA GLU A 97 15.22 3.21 -8.36
C GLU A 97 15.26 4.75 -8.34
N ASN A 98 14.13 5.38 -8.02
CA ASN A 98 14.06 6.81 -7.79
C ASN A 98 14.78 7.21 -6.49
N SER A 99 14.88 8.51 -6.25
CA SER A 99 15.39 9.03 -4.97
C SER A 99 14.61 8.42 -3.79
N ASP A 100 15.30 8.14 -2.68
CA ASP A 100 14.69 7.66 -1.42
C ASP A 100 13.58 8.57 -0.89
N ASN A 101 13.55 9.82 -1.32
CA ASN A 101 12.49 10.77 -0.99
C ASN A 101 11.23 10.63 -1.85
N ILE A 102 11.25 9.77 -2.89
CA ILE A 102 10.09 9.46 -3.75
C ILE A 102 9.65 8.03 -3.48
N ARG A 103 8.40 7.85 -3.12
CA ARG A 103 7.86 6.55 -2.70
C ARG A 103 6.62 6.17 -3.50
N ASP A 104 6.41 4.86 -3.62
CA ASP A 104 5.17 4.25 -4.09
C ASP A 104 4.38 3.73 -2.88
N VAL A 105 3.06 3.86 -2.91
CA VAL A 105 2.17 3.40 -1.85
C VAL A 105 1.15 2.39 -2.36
N GLY A 106 0.81 1.45 -1.50
CA GLY A 106 -0.22 0.47 -1.81
C GLY A 106 -0.94 0.00 -0.55
N TRP A 107 -2.19 -0.38 -0.72
CA TRP A 107 -3.01 -0.97 0.34
C TRP A 107 -3.97 -1.97 -0.25
N PHE A 108 -4.33 -2.96 0.56
CA PHE A 108 -5.43 -3.87 0.28
C PHE A 108 -6.11 -4.31 1.57
N LEU A 109 -7.36 -4.68 1.43
CA LEU A 109 -8.18 -5.21 2.51
C LEU A 109 -8.81 -6.53 2.08
N ASP A 110 -9.14 -7.37 3.04
CA ASP A 110 -10.09 -8.45 2.86
C ASP A 110 -11.39 -7.90 2.24
N PHE A 111 -11.88 -8.54 1.21
CA PHE A 111 -13.00 -8.06 0.41
C PHE A 111 -14.26 -7.80 1.25
N ASN A 112 -14.44 -8.53 2.35
CA ASN A 112 -15.58 -8.35 3.25
C ASN A 112 -15.57 -7.01 4.00
N TYR A 113 -14.43 -6.30 4.01
CA TYR A 113 -14.25 -4.99 4.64
C TYR A 113 -14.16 -3.84 3.62
N HIS A 114 -14.51 -4.10 2.35
CA HIS A 114 -14.58 -3.06 1.33
C HIS A 114 -15.84 -2.19 1.49
N GLY A 115 -15.81 -0.96 0.98
CA GLY A 115 -16.96 -0.06 0.91
C GLY A 115 -17.32 0.64 2.23
N ILE A 116 -16.66 0.32 3.35
CA ILE A 116 -16.95 0.85 4.70
C ILE A 116 -16.03 2.02 5.09
N GLY A 117 -15.09 2.37 4.21
CA GLY A 117 -14.15 3.48 4.42
C GLY A 117 -12.82 3.10 5.10
N TYR A 118 -12.60 1.86 5.49
CA TYR A 118 -11.35 1.42 6.13
C TYR A 118 -10.12 1.63 5.25
N GLY A 119 -10.21 1.40 3.94
CA GLY A 119 -9.11 1.63 3.02
C GLY A 119 -8.68 3.11 2.97
N SER A 120 -9.63 4.02 2.95
CA SER A 120 -9.38 5.46 2.98
C SER A 120 -8.75 5.92 4.31
N GLU A 121 -9.23 5.35 5.43
CA GLU A 121 -8.72 5.63 6.77
C GLU A 121 -7.27 5.14 6.94
N ALA A 122 -6.99 3.91 6.53
CA ALA A 122 -5.65 3.34 6.57
C ALA A 122 -4.66 4.08 5.65
N ALA A 123 -5.08 4.40 4.41
CA ALA A 123 -4.25 5.15 3.48
C ALA A 123 -3.91 6.54 4.01
N ARG A 124 -4.89 7.27 4.58
CA ARG A 124 -4.66 8.57 5.21
C ARG A 124 -3.63 8.48 6.32
N ALA A 125 -3.80 7.56 7.27
CA ALA A 125 -2.87 7.41 8.39
C ALA A 125 -1.44 7.11 7.94
N MET A 126 -1.27 6.24 6.94
CA MET A 126 0.02 5.94 6.34
C MET A 126 0.63 7.18 5.66
N ILE A 127 -0.13 7.89 4.83
CA ILE A 127 0.35 9.05 4.07
C ILE A 127 0.70 10.20 5.00
N ASP A 128 -0.11 10.44 6.04
CA ASP A 128 0.19 11.39 7.12
C ASP A 128 1.55 11.12 7.73
N TYR A 129 1.79 9.88 8.14
CA TYR A 129 3.06 9.47 8.73
C TYR A 129 4.23 9.69 7.76
N MET A 130 4.07 9.31 6.50
CA MET A 130 5.13 9.44 5.50
C MET A 130 5.50 10.91 5.25
N PHE A 131 4.54 11.82 5.16
CA PHE A 131 4.81 13.22 4.91
C PHE A 131 5.20 14.01 6.17
N LYS A 132 4.54 13.75 7.31
CA LYS A 132 4.76 14.54 8.54
C LYS A 132 5.96 14.07 9.35
N GLU A 133 6.10 12.76 9.53
CA GLU A 133 7.12 12.17 10.39
C GLU A 133 8.37 11.76 9.59
N VAL A 134 8.20 10.93 8.57
CA VAL A 134 9.29 10.42 7.72
C VAL A 134 9.85 11.50 6.81
N GLN A 135 9.03 12.47 6.42
CA GLN A 135 9.40 13.64 5.62
C GLN A 135 9.91 13.27 4.22
N ILE A 136 9.20 12.37 3.54
CA ILE A 136 9.41 12.15 2.11
C ILE A 136 8.94 13.37 1.32
N ASP A 137 9.45 13.54 0.10
CA ASP A 137 9.15 14.70 -0.73
C ASP A 137 7.92 14.46 -1.62
N LYS A 138 7.73 13.22 -2.08
CA LYS A 138 6.70 12.88 -3.08
C LYS A 138 6.24 11.45 -2.96
N ILE A 139 4.97 11.23 -3.25
CA ILE A 139 4.40 9.91 -3.52
C ILE A 139 3.99 9.84 -4.99
N GLU A 140 4.41 8.78 -5.67
CA GLU A 140 3.99 8.39 -7.01
C GLU A 140 3.40 6.99 -6.95
N THR A 141 2.21 6.79 -7.48
CA THR A 141 1.55 5.49 -7.45
C THR A 141 0.66 5.30 -8.67
N CYS A 142 0.12 4.10 -8.85
CA CYS A 142 -0.81 3.85 -9.94
C CYS A 142 -1.91 2.86 -9.53
N ALA A 143 -3.03 2.91 -10.25
CA ALA A 143 -4.10 1.94 -10.09
C ALA A 143 -4.72 1.63 -11.46
N ALA A 144 -5.16 0.37 -11.64
CA ALA A 144 -5.87 -0.05 -12.84
C ALA A 144 -7.05 0.90 -13.14
N THR A 145 -7.28 1.16 -14.42
CA THR A 145 -8.29 2.15 -14.85
C THR A 145 -9.71 1.80 -14.41
N ASP A 146 -9.99 0.52 -14.14
CA ASP A 146 -11.26 0.01 -13.61
C ASP A 146 -11.29 -0.10 -12.06
N ASN A 147 -10.16 0.16 -11.37
CA ASN A 147 -10.08 0.14 -9.92
C ASN A 147 -10.53 1.46 -9.28
N LEU A 148 -11.83 1.76 -9.47
CA LEU A 148 -12.46 2.99 -8.97
C LEU A 148 -12.23 3.21 -7.46
N ALA A 149 -12.19 2.13 -6.69
CA ALA A 149 -12.03 2.24 -5.24
C ALA A 149 -10.67 2.85 -4.87
N SER A 150 -9.59 2.43 -5.56
CA SER A 150 -8.24 2.92 -5.27
C SER A 150 -8.06 4.38 -5.71
N TRP A 151 -8.36 4.71 -6.97
CA TRP A 151 -8.10 6.08 -7.43
C TRP A 151 -9.04 7.12 -6.81
N LYS A 152 -10.30 6.76 -6.43
CA LYS A 152 -11.15 7.64 -5.62
C LYS A 152 -10.56 7.93 -4.24
N ILE A 153 -9.89 6.95 -3.62
CA ILE A 153 -9.16 7.19 -2.36
C ILE A 153 -8.01 8.16 -2.59
N MET A 154 -7.22 7.96 -3.64
CA MET A 154 -6.11 8.86 -3.98
C MET A 154 -6.60 10.29 -4.20
N GLU A 155 -7.63 10.49 -5.02
CA GLU A 155 -8.22 11.81 -5.28
C GLU A 155 -8.74 12.49 -4.01
N LYS A 156 -9.42 11.71 -3.14
CA LYS A 156 -9.89 12.20 -1.83
C LYS A 156 -8.75 12.63 -0.90
N LEU A 157 -7.56 12.05 -1.06
CA LEU A 157 -6.36 12.39 -0.31
C LEU A 157 -5.52 13.50 -0.97
N GLY A 158 -6.03 14.09 -2.06
CA GLY A 158 -5.41 15.21 -2.74
C GLY A 158 -4.41 14.83 -3.82
N PHE A 159 -4.28 13.54 -4.15
CA PHE A 159 -3.46 13.15 -5.29
C PHE A 159 -4.05 13.69 -6.59
N HIS A 160 -3.22 14.17 -7.48
CA HIS A 160 -3.62 14.51 -8.82
C HIS A 160 -3.18 13.45 -9.82
N ARG A 161 -4.06 13.20 -10.79
CA ARG A 161 -3.80 12.27 -11.87
C ARG A 161 -2.87 12.92 -12.88
N THR A 162 -1.81 12.19 -13.25
CA THR A 162 -0.88 12.62 -14.29
C THR A 162 -1.40 12.24 -15.69
N ASN A 163 -0.73 12.73 -16.73
CA ASN A 163 -1.01 12.32 -18.12
C ASN A 163 -0.38 10.97 -18.49
N LYS A 164 0.32 10.32 -17.54
CA LYS A 164 0.98 9.03 -17.78
C LYS A 164 0.00 7.88 -17.63
N ILE A 165 0.10 6.89 -18.53
CA ILE A 165 -0.54 5.58 -18.43
C ILE A 165 0.56 4.54 -18.31
N LYS A 166 0.50 3.72 -17.25
CA LYS A 166 1.42 2.61 -17.02
C LYS A 166 0.73 1.29 -17.31
N LYS A 167 1.40 0.38 -18.01
CA LYS A 167 0.91 -0.99 -18.18
C LYS A 167 1.41 -1.86 -17.04
N VAL A 168 0.50 -2.57 -16.39
CA VAL A 168 0.81 -3.42 -15.24
C VAL A 168 0.27 -4.83 -15.47
N LYS A 169 1.12 -5.83 -15.23
CA LYS A 169 0.75 -7.24 -15.27
C LYS A 169 0.44 -7.72 -13.85
N TYR A 170 -0.83 -7.81 -13.52
CA TYR A 170 -1.23 -8.46 -12.26
C TYR A 170 -1.13 -9.98 -12.37
N THR A 171 -0.73 -10.63 -11.28
CA THR A 171 -0.37 -12.06 -11.24
C THR A 171 -1.46 -12.98 -11.78
N ILE A 172 -2.72 -12.66 -11.53
CA ILE A 172 -3.85 -13.50 -11.93
C ILE A 172 -4.43 -13.15 -13.30
N LEU A 173 -3.93 -12.10 -13.96
CA LEU A 173 -4.40 -11.69 -15.27
C LEU A 173 -3.52 -12.27 -16.37
N THR A 174 -4.14 -12.57 -17.53
CA THR A 174 -3.42 -13.06 -18.72
C THR A 174 -2.69 -11.94 -19.45
N GLU A 175 -3.25 -10.72 -19.42
CA GLU A 175 -2.76 -9.55 -20.14
C GLU A 175 -2.39 -8.42 -19.16
N GLU A 176 -1.61 -7.47 -19.67
CA GLU A 176 -1.36 -6.21 -18.98
C GLU A 176 -2.61 -5.33 -19.03
N VAL A 177 -2.81 -4.56 -17.98
CA VAL A 177 -3.89 -3.58 -17.89
C VAL A 177 -3.33 -2.16 -17.81
N ASP A 178 -4.05 -1.22 -18.36
CA ASP A 178 -3.72 0.19 -18.25
C ASP A 178 -4.02 0.70 -16.83
N CYS A 179 -3.07 1.45 -16.28
CA CYS A 179 -3.18 2.05 -14.95
C CYS A 179 -3.04 3.56 -15.04
N TYR A 180 -3.92 4.29 -14.37
CA TYR A 180 -3.76 5.71 -14.15
C TYR A 180 -2.64 5.95 -13.14
N CYS A 181 -1.72 6.87 -13.45
CA CYS A 181 -0.68 7.29 -12.54
C CYS A 181 -1.12 8.54 -11.78
N TYR A 182 -0.84 8.54 -10.49
CA TYR A 182 -1.16 9.59 -9.54
C TYR A 182 0.08 10.03 -8.79
N GLU A 183 0.13 11.29 -8.42
CA GLU A 183 1.20 11.81 -7.59
C GLU A 183 0.71 12.91 -6.66
N ILE A 184 1.45 13.13 -5.58
CA ILE A 184 1.29 14.25 -4.67
C ILE A 184 2.63 14.55 -4.01
N THR A 185 2.97 15.83 -3.93
CA THR A 185 4.13 16.30 -3.17
C THR A 185 3.76 16.56 -1.70
N ARG A 186 4.78 16.54 -0.85
CA ARG A 186 4.63 16.88 0.57
C ARG A 186 4.03 18.28 0.76
N GLN A 187 4.46 19.24 -0.04
CA GLN A 187 3.98 20.63 0.07
C GLN A 187 2.49 20.73 -0.26
N GLU A 188 2.05 20.08 -1.33
CA GLU A 188 0.63 20.04 -1.71
C GLU A 188 -0.21 19.41 -0.60
N TYR A 189 0.23 18.25 -0.08
CA TYR A 189 -0.47 17.55 0.98
C TYR A 189 -0.64 18.38 2.26
N LEU A 190 0.43 19.03 2.73
CA LEU A 190 0.39 19.86 3.93
C LEU A 190 -0.47 21.11 3.76
N ASN A 191 -0.54 21.67 2.56
CA ASN A 191 -1.39 22.83 2.26
C ASN A 191 -2.89 22.46 2.35
N LEU A 192 -3.29 21.25 1.86
CA LEU A 192 -4.68 20.79 1.94
C LEU A 192 -5.20 20.61 3.37
N GLU A 193 -4.30 20.39 4.33
CA GLU A 193 -4.70 20.22 5.74
C GLU A 193 -4.76 21.55 6.51
N SER A 194 -4.29 22.63 5.89
CA SER A 194 -4.29 23.97 6.48
C SER A 194 -5.52 24.79 6.12
N GLU A 195 -6.33 24.28 5.17
CA GLU A 195 -7.63 24.83 4.74
C GLU A 195 -8.80 24.18 5.50
#